data_13ec57ab3fe22a858a0737944ddf4de4
#
_entry.id   13ec57ab3fe22a858a0737944ddf4de4
#
_cell.length_a   1.000
_cell.length_b   1.000
_cell.length_c   1.000
_cell.angle_alpha   90.00
_cell.angle_beta   90.00
_cell.angle_gamma   90.00
#
_symmetry.space_group_name_H-M   'P 1'
#
loop_
_entity.id
_entity.type
_entity.pdbx_description
1 polymer ?
#
loop_
_entity_poly.entity_id
_entity_poly.type
_entity_poly.pdbx_seq_one_letter_code
_entity_poly.pdbx_strand_id
1 'polypeptide(L)'
;MSPRQTSKPRARQTSEARPYHHGDLRRVLIDAALQLAAEGAEVSVREAARRAAVSPGAPFRHFPSRDALMAAVAEEAQRRFRVEIETALADASPTDALARFRAFGLAYVRWAMRNPAHFEIISTGRYFAHGSSAELTRDNAELVALTEGRLAEAAAQGLLRSTDLRRVLIAGRALIYGFARMNLDGHFPRWGVEEAEVEQMAEGVIDLFISGISKP
;
A
#
# COMPACT_ATOMS: atom_id res chain seq x y z
N MET A 1 -37.75 63.28 27.58
CA MET A 1 -37.31 63.06 26.15
C MET A 1 -36.09 62.22 26.26
N SER A 2 -36.23 60.87 26.03
CA SER A 2 -35.12 59.94 25.98
C SER A 2 -34.81 59.60 24.52
N PRO A 3 -33.56 59.51 24.10
CA PRO A 3 -33.22 59.14 22.70
C PRO A 3 -33.25 57.63 22.50
N ARG A 4 -33.86 57.22 21.40
CA ARG A 4 -33.95 55.85 20.88
C ARG A 4 -32.54 55.37 20.50
N GLN A 5 -32.13 54.20 21.04
CA GLN A 5 -30.97 53.45 20.56
C GLN A 5 -31.35 52.70 19.28
N THR A 6 -30.64 53.01 18.17
CA THR A 6 -30.69 52.30 16.91
C THR A 6 -29.73 51.11 16.98
N SER A 7 -30.25 49.88 16.96
CA SER A 7 -29.48 48.66 16.84
C SER A 7 -28.92 48.46 15.42
N LYS A 8 -27.58 48.32 15.31
CA LYS A 8 -26.88 47.94 14.09
C LYS A 8 -27.18 46.48 13.73
N PRO A 9 -27.35 46.13 12.45
CA PRO A 9 -27.51 44.75 12.04
C PRO A 9 -26.18 44.02 12.09
N ARG A 10 -26.22 42.83 12.68
CA ARG A 10 -25.11 41.85 12.80
C ARG A 10 -24.79 41.28 11.40
N ALA A 11 -23.62 41.57 10.89
CA ALA A 11 -23.14 41.00 9.65
C ALA A 11 -23.07 39.45 9.76
N ARG A 12 -23.81 38.76 8.88
CA ARG A 12 -23.65 37.31 8.65
C ARG A 12 -22.30 37.10 8.02
N GLN A 13 -21.39 36.48 8.75
CA GLN A 13 -20.18 35.90 8.15
C GLN A 13 -20.61 34.72 7.28
N THR A 14 -20.63 34.91 5.98
CA THR A 14 -20.70 33.85 5.00
C THR A 14 -19.34 33.15 5.03
N SER A 15 -19.31 31.93 5.55
CA SER A 15 -18.19 30.99 5.38
C SER A 15 -17.98 30.79 3.87
N GLU A 16 -16.93 31.33 3.32
CA GLU A 16 -16.48 31.03 1.97
C GLU A 16 -16.10 29.55 1.89
N ALA A 17 -17.01 28.75 1.34
CA ALA A 17 -16.73 27.39 0.92
C ALA A 17 -15.67 27.46 -0.18
N ARG A 18 -14.45 26.97 0.09
CA ARG A 18 -13.40 26.78 -0.91
C ARG A 18 -13.97 26.02 -2.13
N PRO A 19 -13.69 26.46 -3.38
CA PRO A 19 -14.18 25.77 -4.56
C PRO A 19 -13.61 24.34 -4.59
N TYR A 20 -14.50 23.36 -4.50
CA TYR A 20 -14.19 21.93 -4.53
C TYR A 20 -13.87 21.53 -5.98
N HIS A 21 -12.59 21.35 -6.33
CA HIS A 21 -12.21 20.85 -7.64
C HIS A 21 -12.61 19.38 -7.78
N HIS A 22 -13.27 19.00 -8.88
CA HIS A 22 -13.79 17.64 -9.13
C HIS A 22 -12.72 16.53 -9.03
N GLY A 23 -11.43 16.82 -9.32
CA GLY A 23 -10.32 15.89 -9.14
C GLY A 23 -9.96 15.63 -7.66
N ASP A 24 -10.29 16.56 -6.78
CA ASP A 24 -10.01 16.47 -5.35
C ASP A 24 -11.01 15.54 -4.64
N LEU A 25 -12.29 15.51 -5.07
CA LEU A 25 -13.33 14.68 -4.46
C LEU A 25 -13.04 13.18 -4.62
N ARG A 26 -12.62 12.72 -5.80
CA ARG A 26 -12.28 11.31 -6.01
C ARG A 26 -11.17 10.87 -5.06
N ARG A 27 -10.11 11.65 -4.96
CA ARG A 27 -8.97 11.38 -4.06
C ARG A 27 -9.40 11.39 -2.60
N VAL A 28 -10.15 12.38 -2.17
CA VAL A 28 -10.64 12.50 -0.78
C VAL A 28 -11.51 11.29 -0.40
N LEU A 29 -12.33 10.78 -1.31
CA LEU A 29 -13.14 9.58 -1.07
C LEU A 29 -12.28 8.31 -0.95
N ILE A 30 -11.23 8.18 -1.77
CA ILE A 30 -10.26 7.07 -1.68
C ILE A 30 -9.53 7.12 -0.35
N ASP A 31 -9.01 8.28 0.05
CA ASP A 31 -8.31 8.45 1.32
C ASP A 31 -9.23 8.19 2.52
N ALA A 32 -10.49 8.64 2.47
CA ALA A 32 -11.50 8.34 3.49
C ALA A 32 -11.79 6.83 3.58
N ALA A 33 -11.88 6.13 2.44
CA ALA A 33 -12.08 4.69 2.41
C ALA A 33 -10.87 3.91 2.95
N LEU A 34 -9.64 4.35 2.68
CA LEU A 34 -8.42 3.80 3.25
C LEU A 34 -8.39 3.95 4.78
N GLN A 35 -8.78 5.12 5.30
CA GLN A 35 -8.88 5.34 6.74
C GLN A 35 -9.92 4.44 7.40
N LEU A 36 -11.11 4.29 6.78
CA LEU A 36 -12.13 3.36 7.26
C LEU A 36 -11.61 1.91 7.33
N ALA A 37 -10.92 1.47 6.28
CA ALA A 37 -10.31 0.14 6.25
C ALA A 37 -9.23 -0.02 7.35
N ALA A 38 -8.42 1.00 7.59
CA ALA A 38 -7.40 1.00 8.64
C ALA A 38 -7.99 0.90 10.06
N GLU A 39 -9.17 1.45 10.27
CA GLU A 39 -9.91 1.38 11.53
C GLU A 39 -10.73 0.09 11.68
N GLY A 40 -10.72 -0.80 10.68
CA GLY A 40 -11.56 -1.99 10.64
C GLY A 40 -13.05 -1.68 10.49
N ALA A 41 -13.40 -0.45 10.10
CA ALA A 41 -14.77 -0.02 9.90
C ALA A 41 -15.35 -0.51 8.57
N GLU A 42 -16.68 -0.48 8.47
CA GLU A 42 -17.35 -0.79 7.21
C GLU A 42 -17.01 0.23 6.13
N VAL A 43 -16.45 -0.24 5.01
CA VAL A 43 -16.15 0.61 3.85
C VAL A 43 -17.32 0.59 2.88
N SER A 44 -17.97 1.75 2.71
CA SER A 44 -19.01 1.99 1.72
C SER A 44 -18.88 3.39 1.12
N VAL A 45 -19.49 3.61 -0.04
CA VAL A 45 -19.49 4.94 -0.69
C VAL A 45 -20.14 5.99 0.21
N ARG A 46 -21.19 5.62 0.93
CA ARG A 46 -21.88 6.53 1.89
C ARG A 46 -21.01 6.87 3.08
N GLU A 47 -20.34 5.87 3.66
CA GLU A 47 -19.49 6.08 4.83
C GLU A 47 -18.23 6.88 4.47
N ALA A 48 -17.63 6.62 3.30
CA ALA A 48 -16.54 7.44 2.77
C ALA A 48 -16.98 8.89 2.54
N ALA A 49 -18.20 9.11 2.01
CA ALA A 49 -18.78 10.45 1.85
C ALA A 49 -18.98 11.17 3.20
N ARG A 50 -19.51 10.45 4.19
CA ARG A 50 -19.73 10.97 5.54
C ARG A 50 -18.41 11.39 6.19
N ARG A 51 -17.40 10.55 6.08
CA ARG A 51 -16.05 10.81 6.58
C ARG A 51 -15.40 12.00 5.87
N ALA A 52 -15.57 12.10 4.56
CA ALA A 52 -15.07 13.19 3.74
C ALA A 52 -15.86 14.51 3.90
N ALA A 53 -16.92 14.54 4.72
CA ALA A 53 -17.79 15.68 4.93
C ALA A 53 -18.39 16.24 3.62
N VAL A 54 -18.72 15.36 2.66
CA VAL A 54 -19.33 15.74 1.39
C VAL A 54 -20.80 15.33 1.32
N SER A 55 -21.57 15.98 0.42
CA SER A 55 -23.00 15.70 0.28
C SER A 55 -23.25 14.26 -0.18
N PRO A 56 -24.30 13.56 0.32
CA PRO A 56 -24.54 12.13 0.07
C PRO A 56 -24.65 11.72 -1.39
N GLY A 57 -25.06 12.61 -2.28
CA GLY A 57 -25.25 12.32 -3.72
C GLY A 57 -24.01 12.51 -4.58
N ALA A 58 -23.06 13.34 -4.16
CA ALA A 58 -21.88 13.67 -4.96
C ALA A 58 -20.94 12.47 -5.22
N PRO A 59 -20.68 11.59 -4.24
CA PRO A 59 -19.76 10.46 -4.41
C PRO A 59 -20.19 9.45 -5.47
N PHE A 60 -21.50 9.23 -5.66
CA PHE A 60 -22.02 8.23 -6.60
C PHE A 60 -21.74 8.56 -8.06
N ARG A 61 -21.36 9.81 -8.39
CA ARG A 61 -20.87 10.19 -9.71
C ARG A 61 -19.46 9.67 -9.99
N HIS A 62 -18.66 9.43 -8.93
CA HIS A 62 -17.30 8.93 -9.02
C HIS A 62 -17.24 7.41 -8.78
N PHE A 63 -18.06 6.93 -7.84
CA PHE A 63 -18.09 5.53 -7.41
C PHE A 63 -19.55 5.06 -7.35
N PRO A 64 -20.08 4.43 -8.42
CA PRO A 64 -21.45 3.98 -8.46
C PRO A 64 -21.74 2.82 -7.49
N SER A 65 -20.71 2.10 -7.07
CA SER A 65 -20.80 0.97 -6.14
C SER A 65 -19.64 0.94 -5.15
N ARG A 66 -19.78 0.12 -4.10
CA ARG A 66 -18.69 -0.20 -3.18
C ARG A 66 -17.51 -0.83 -3.92
N ASP A 67 -17.77 -1.72 -4.85
CA ASP A 67 -16.72 -2.43 -5.59
C ASP A 67 -15.91 -1.47 -6.47
N ALA A 68 -16.56 -0.49 -7.10
CA ALA A 68 -15.89 0.57 -7.85
C ALA A 68 -14.99 1.44 -6.94
N LEU A 69 -15.45 1.75 -5.73
CA LEU A 69 -14.64 2.46 -4.74
C LEU A 69 -13.46 1.59 -4.30
N MET A 70 -13.67 0.31 -3.97
CA MET A 70 -12.62 -0.58 -3.49
C MET A 70 -11.58 -0.90 -4.56
N ALA A 71 -11.97 -0.99 -5.84
CA ALA A 71 -11.02 -1.11 -6.94
C ALA A 71 -10.10 0.11 -7.00
N ALA A 72 -10.64 1.32 -6.94
CA ALA A 72 -9.83 2.55 -6.94
C ALA A 72 -8.95 2.70 -5.69
N VAL A 73 -9.42 2.22 -4.53
CA VAL A 73 -8.63 2.16 -3.29
C VAL A 73 -7.45 1.19 -3.45
N ALA A 74 -7.67 0.03 -4.06
CA ALA A 74 -6.63 -0.94 -4.33
C ALA A 74 -5.60 -0.42 -5.35
N GLU A 75 -6.05 0.24 -6.41
CA GLU A 75 -5.18 0.90 -7.41
C GLU A 75 -4.27 1.95 -6.74
N GLU A 76 -4.83 2.80 -5.87
CA GLU A 76 -4.07 3.80 -5.13
C GLU A 76 -3.07 3.16 -4.14
N ALA A 77 -3.48 2.09 -3.43
CA ALA A 77 -2.61 1.36 -2.53
C ALA A 77 -1.44 0.72 -3.30
N GLN A 78 -1.72 0.09 -4.46
CA GLN A 78 -0.70 -0.50 -5.33
C GLN A 78 0.26 0.54 -5.89
N ARG A 79 -0.26 1.71 -6.31
CA ARG A 79 0.57 2.83 -6.79
C ARG A 79 1.53 3.31 -5.68
N ARG A 80 1.06 3.47 -4.44
CA ARG A 80 1.91 3.87 -3.30
C ARG A 80 2.98 2.80 -3.02
N PHE A 81 2.59 1.53 -3.09
CA PHE A 81 3.53 0.43 -2.94
C PHE A 81 4.62 0.45 -4.03
N ARG A 82 4.23 0.66 -5.30
CA ARG A 82 5.18 0.78 -6.42
C ARG A 82 6.20 1.88 -6.20
N VAL A 83 5.78 3.08 -5.81
CA VAL A 83 6.68 4.21 -5.52
C VAL A 83 7.72 3.85 -4.46
N GLU A 84 7.31 3.16 -3.40
CA GLU A 84 8.23 2.70 -2.35
C GLU A 84 9.27 1.72 -2.90
N ILE A 85 8.83 0.75 -3.70
CA ILE A 85 9.74 -0.23 -4.33
C ILE A 85 10.72 0.47 -5.28
N GLU A 86 10.25 1.36 -6.15
CA GLU A 86 11.08 2.09 -7.10
C GLU A 86 12.13 2.95 -6.38
N THR A 87 11.73 3.62 -5.30
CA THR A 87 12.65 4.42 -4.46
C THR A 87 13.74 3.54 -3.86
N ALA A 88 13.37 2.42 -3.23
CA ALA A 88 14.33 1.51 -2.62
C ALA A 88 15.30 0.89 -3.64
N LEU A 89 14.83 0.64 -4.87
CA LEU A 89 15.67 0.10 -5.94
C LEU A 89 16.60 1.17 -6.55
N ALA A 90 16.20 2.45 -6.54
CA ALA A 90 17.06 3.54 -6.98
C ALA A 90 18.23 3.78 -6.02
N ASP A 91 18.00 3.56 -4.72
CA ASP A 91 19.01 3.70 -3.67
C ASP A 91 19.99 2.50 -3.61
N ALA A 92 19.62 1.37 -4.19
CA ALA A 92 20.44 0.17 -4.20
C ALA A 92 21.54 0.23 -5.29
N SER A 93 22.69 -0.44 -5.04
CA SER A 93 23.79 -0.52 -6.03
C SER A 93 23.29 -0.99 -7.40
N PRO A 94 23.53 -0.25 -8.49
CA PRO A 94 23.01 -0.59 -9.80
C PRO A 94 23.64 -1.86 -10.40
N THR A 95 24.84 -2.24 -9.96
CA THR A 95 25.63 -3.36 -10.49
C THR A 95 25.47 -4.66 -9.68
N ASP A 96 24.92 -4.60 -8.48
CA ASP A 96 24.69 -5.77 -7.63
C ASP A 96 23.22 -6.24 -7.71
N ALA A 97 23.00 -7.28 -8.53
CA ALA A 97 21.68 -7.85 -8.75
C ALA A 97 21.08 -8.45 -7.48
N LEU A 98 21.88 -9.07 -6.60
CA LEU A 98 21.40 -9.64 -5.33
C LEU A 98 21.09 -8.55 -4.32
N ALA A 99 21.89 -7.49 -4.24
CA ALA A 99 21.58 -6.33 -3.39
C ALA A 99 20.25 -5.68 -3.80
N ARG A 100 19.97 -5.57 -5.10
CA ARG A 100 18.68 -5.06 -5.60
C ARG A 100 17.51 -5.99 -5.33
N PHE A 101 17.73 -7.30 -5.45
CA PHE A 101 16.71 -8.29 -5.07
C PHE A 101 16.42 -8.24 -3.55
N ARG A 102 17.45 -8.10 -2.71
CA ARG A 102 17.34 -7.85 -1.27
C ARG A 102 16.56 -6.57 -0.97
N ALA A 103 16.93 -5.46 -1.63
CA ALA A 103 16.28 -4.17 -1.45
C ALA A 103 14.78 -4.21 -1.73
N PHE A 104 14.36 -4.94 -2.79
CA PHE A 104 12.96 -5.21 -3.07
C PHE A 104 12.26 -5.91 -1.89
N GLY A 105 12.87 -6.98 -1.37
CA GLY A 105 12.30 -7.74 -0.25
C GLY A 105 12.12 -6.89 1.01
N LEU A 106 13.14 -6.09 1.37
CA LEU A 106 13.08 -5.17 2.51
C LEU A 106 12.04 -4.08 2.31
N ALA A 107 12.00 -3.46 1.15
CA ALA A 107 11.01 -2.42 0.85
C ALA A 107 9.58 -2.97 0.93
N TYR A 108 9.35 -4.20 0.43
CA TYR A 108 8.07 -4.87 0.55
C TYR A 108 7.63 -5.03 2.00
N VAL A 109 8.50 -5.61 2.85
CA VAL A 109 8.16 -5.88 4.26
C VAL A 109 7.96 -4.55 5.02
N ARG A 110 8.88 -3.59 4.88
CA ARG A 110 8.79 -2.27 5.52
C ARG A 110 7.54 -1.51 5.13
N TRP A 111 7.20 -1.55 3.83
CA TRP A 111 5.97 -0.91 3.37
C TRP A 111 4.72 -1.58 3.97
N ALA A 112 4.66 -2.91 3.98
CA ALA A 112 3.55 -3.66 4.55
C ALA A 112 3.38 -3.35 6.05
N MET A 113 4.47 -3.27 6.81
CA MET A 113 4.46 -2.92 8.24
C MET A 113 3.96 -1.49 8.49
N ARG A 114 4.40 -0.53 7.66
CA ARG A 114 3.99 0.88 7.80
C ARG A 114 2.59 1.16 7.26
N ASN A 115 2.06 0.29 6.40
CA ASN A 115 0.79 0.48 5.71
C ASN A 115 -0.11 -0.77 5.81
N PRO A 116 -0.46 -1.25 7.02
CA PRO A 116 -1.15 -2.53 7.21
C PRO A 116 -2.48 -2.61 6.47
N ALA A 117 -3.29 -1.54 6.47
CA ALA A 117 -4.57 -1.51 5.76
C ALA A 117 -4.40 -1.58 4.24
N HIS A 118 -3.40 -0.87 3.68
CA HIS A 118 -3.11 -0.93 2.25
C HIS A 118 -2.63 -2.33 1.86
N PHE A 119 -1.74 -2.92 2.66
CA PHE A 119 -1.25 -4.28 2.45
C PHE A 119 -2.39 -5.30 2.50
N GLU A 120 -3.30 -5.22 3.48
CA GLU A 120 -4.49 -6.08 3.57
C GLU A 120 -5.35 -5.96 2.30
N ILE A 121 -5.56 -4.75 1.80
CA ILE A 121 -6.38 -4.52 0.61
C ILE A 121 -5.78 -5.17 -0.63
N ILE A 122 -4.48 -4.97 -0.91
CA ILE A 122 -3.85 -5.47 -2.14
C ILE A 122 -3.39 -6.92 -2.08
N SER A 123 -3.21 -7.49 -0.88
CA SER A 123 -2.66 -8.84 -0.71
C SER A 123 -3.70 -9.92 -0.54
N THR A 124 -4.94 -9.56 -0.22
CA THR A 124 -6.04 -10.50 -0.03
C THR A 124 -7.13 -10.25 -1.06
N GLY A 125 -7.77 -11.27 -1.57
CA GLY A 125 -8.95 -11.11 -2.44
C GLY A 125 -10.23 -10.69 -1.70
N ARG A 126 -10.11 -10.21 -0.46
CA ARG A 126 -11.26 -9.92 0.41
C ARG A 126 -12.08 -8.71 -0.05
N TYR A 127 -11.40 -7.69 -0.58
CA TYR A 127 -12.04 -6.41 -0.89
C TYR A 127 -12.42 -6.25 -2.35
N PHE A 128 -11.78 -6.98 -3.25
CA PHE A 128 -12.06 -7.01 -4.69
C PHE A 128 -11.63 -8.35 -5.29
N ALA A 129 -12.28 -8.79 -6.37
CA ALA A 129 -11.87 -10.00 -7.06
C ALA A 129 -10.55 -9.78 -7.81
N HIS A 130 -9.59 -10.69 -7.68
CA HIS A 130 -8.36 -10.67 -8.47
C HIS A 130 -8.71 -10.67 -9.97
N GLY A 131 -8.09 -9.76 -10.73
CA GLY A 131 -8.39 -9.58 -12.16
C GLY A 131 -9.58 -8.67 -12.47
N SER A 132 -10.28 -8.10 -11.46
CA SER A 132 -11.37 -7.15 -11.67
C SER A 132 -10.91 -5.77 -12.16
N SER A 133 -9.62 -5.42 -11.98
CA SER A 133 -8.99 -4.21 -12.50
C SER A 133 -7.84 -4.59 -13.44
N ALA A 134 -7.91 -4.11 -14.69
CA ALA A 134 -6.84 -4.28 -15.66
C ALA A 134 -5.56 -3.54 -15.23
N GLU A 135 -5.70 -2.41 -14.52
CA GLU A 135 -4.58 -1.63 -13.99
C GLU A 135 -3.84 -2.43 -12.91
N LEU A 136 -4.55 -2.96 -11.90
CA LEU A 136 -3.94 -3.81 -10.86
C LEU A 136 -3.27 -5.07 -11.44
N THR A 137 -3.88 -5.69 -12.45
CA THR A 137 -3.32 -6.87 -13.11
C THR A 137 -2.01 -6.53 -13.81
N ARG A 138 -1.97 -5.42 -14.55
CA ARG A 138 -0.75 -4.93 -15.23
C ARG A 138 0.34 -4.58 -14.22
N ASP A 139 0.02 -3.80 -13.20
CA ASP A 139 0.97 -3.36 -12.18
C ASP A 139 1.58 -4.53 -11.42
N ASN A 140 0.78 -5.56 -11.09
CA ASN A 140 1.29 -6.76 -10.47
C ASN A 140 2.22 -7.55 -11.42
N ALA A 141 1.87 -7.66 -12.70
CA ALA A 141 2.71 -8.32 -13.70
C ALA A 141 4.06 -7.59 -13.86
N GLU A 142 4.06 -6.26 -13.85
CA GLU A 142 5.29 -5.46 -13.93
C GLU A 142 6.19 -5.64 -12.70
N LEU A 143 5.63 -5.71 -11.49
CA LEU A 143 6.39 -6.00 -10.26
C LEU A 143 6.97 -7.42 -10.27
N VAL A 144 6.22 -8.40 -10.78
CA VAL A 144 6.73 -9.78 -10.96
C VAL A 144 7.88 -9.76 -11.96
N ALA A 145 7.71 -9.15 -13.13
CA ALA A 145 8.75 -9.06 -14.15
C ALA A 145 10.02 -8.35 -13.65
N LEU A 146 9.86 -7.32 -12.82
CA LEU A 146 10.97 -6.62 -12.19
C LEU A 146 11.80 -7.56 -11.30
N THR A 147 11.15 -8.36 -10.47
CA THR A 147 11.82 -9.33 -9.58
C THR A 147 12.45 -10.49 -10.36
N GLU A 148 11.77 -11.01 -11.36
CA GLU A 148 12.30 -12.03 -12.27
C GLU A 148 13.56 -11.53 -12.99
N GLY A 149 13.54 -10.29 -13.50
CA GLY A 149 14.70 -9.68 -14.16
C GLY A 149 15.92 -9.59 -13.24
N ARG A 150 15.75 -9.26 -11.96
CA ARG A 150 16.87 -9.22 -10.99
C ARG A 150 17.46 -10.60 -10.72
N LEU A 151 16.62 -11.62 -10.58
CA LEU A 151 17.11 -13.00 -10.44
C LEU A 151 17.79 -13.50 -11.68
N ALA A 152 17.29 -13.16 -12.88
CA ALA A 152 17.93 -13.51 -14.14
C ALA A 152 19.31 -12.84 -14.28
N GLU A 153 19.45 -11.57 -13.91
CA GLU A 153 20.75 -10.88 -13.85
C GLU A 153 21.73 -11.59 -12.90
N ALA A 154 21.28 -11.92 -11.68
CA ALA A 154 22.11 -12.63 -10.70
C ALA A 154 22.54 -14.03 -11.22
N ALA A 155 21.66 -14.73 -11.92
CA ALA A 155 21.97 -16.02 -12.54
C ALA A 155 22.99 -15.86 -13.66
N ALA A 156 22.84 -14.85 -14.54
CA ALA A 156 23.78 -14.55 -15.64
C ALA A 156 25.18 -14.17 -15.12
N GLN A 157 25.23 -13.50 -13.96
CA GLN A 157 26.49 -13.20 -13.27
C GLN A 157 27.08 -14.42 -12.51
N GLY A 158 26.39 -15.58 -12.55
CA GLY A 158 26.84 -16.79 -11.89
C GLY A 158 26.72 -16.77 -10.35
N LEU A 159 25.96 -15.84 -9.78
CA LEU A 159 25.86 -15.62 -8.33
C LEU A 159 24.94 -16.63 -7.62
N LEU A 160 24.03 -17.29 -8.35
CA LEU A 160 23.03 -18.18 -7.76
C LEU A 160 23.49 -19.64 -7.72
N ARG A 161 23.14 -20.34 -6.64
CA ARG A 161 23.33 -21.80 -6.49
C ARG A 161 22.33 -22.59 -7.35
N SER A 162 21.07 -22.10 -7.40
CA SER A 162 19.99 -22.77 -8.13
C SER A 162 19.84 -22.21 -9.54
N THR A 163 19.57 -23.09 -10.48
CA THR A 163 19.16 -22.74 -11.85
C THR A 163 17.63 -22.63 -12.00
N ASP A 164 16.88 -23.11 -11.00
CA ASP A 164 15.43 -23.00 -10.98
C ASP A 164 15.00 -21.65 -10.37
N LEU A 165 15.07 -20.60 -11.20
CA LEU A 165 14.75 -19.23 -10.79
C LEU A 165 13.29 -19.09 -10.34
N ARG A 166 12.38 -19.90 -10.90
CA ARG A 166 10.97 -19.86 -10.51
C ARG A 166 10.78 -20.30 -9.05
N ARG A 167 11.49 -21.35 -8.61
CA ARG A 167 11.44 -21.77 -7.19
C ARG A 167 12.04 -20.72 -6.28
N VAL A 168 13.15 -20.10 -6.67
CA VAL A 168 13.78 -19.02 -5.90
C VAL A 168 12.81 -17.85 -5.77
N LEU A 169 12.15 -17.43 -6.85
CA LEU A 169 11.18 -16.35 -6.86
C LEU A 169 9.99 -16.65 -5.90
N ILE A 170 9.41 -17.84 -6.02
CA ILE A 170 8.27 -18.25 -5.17
C ILE A 170 8.68 -18.34 -3.70
N ALA A 171 9.86 -18.89 -3.40
CA ALA A 171 10.35 -18.96 -2.02
C ALA A 171 10.59 -17.58 -1.42
N GLY A 172 11.21 -16.66 -2.15
CA GLY A 172 11.39 -15.28 -1.72
C GLY A 172 10.06 -14.55 -1.52
N ARG A 173 9.11 -14.74 -2.44
CA ARG A 173 7.76 -14.15 -2.31
C ARG A 173 7.02 -14.69 -1.10
N ALA A 174 7.06 -16.00 -0.87
CA ALA A 174 6.42 -16.65 0.28
C ALA A 174 7.04 -16.14 1.60
N LEU A 175 8.37 -15.96 1.64
CA LEU A 175 9.08 -15.45 2.80
C LEU A 175 8.60 -14.05 3.18
N ILE A 176 8.70 -13.08 2.26
CA ILE A 176 8.36 -11.66 2.55
C ILE A 176 6.87 -11.48 2.82
N TYR A 177 6.01 -12.20 2.09
CA TYR A 177 4.57 -12.20 2.32
C TYR A 177 4.23 -12.80 3.69
N GLY A 178 4.77 -13.97 4.00
CA GLY A 178 4.57 -14.65 5.27
C GLY A 178 5.05 -13.81 6.46
N PHE A 179 6.22 -13.19 6.36
CA PHE A 179 6.75 -12.29 7.38
C PHE A 179 5.82 -11.09 7.62
N ALA A 180 5.40 -10.41 6.55
CA ALA A 180 4.46 -9.28 6.64
C ALA A 180 3.12 -9.70 7.26
N ARG A 181 2.58 -10.89 6.90
CA ARG A 181 1.36 -11.45 7.52
C ARG A 181 1.54 -11.75 9.00
N MET A 182 2.63 -12.40 9.38
CA MET A 182 2.92 -12.70 10.80
C MET A 182 2.97 -11.43 11.64
N ASN A 183 3.55 -10.34 11.10
CA ASN A 183 3.54 -9.05 11.77
C ASN A 183 2.12 -8.50 11.92
N LEU A 184 1.35 -8.48 10.84
CA LEU A 184 0.00 -7.93 10.82
C LEU A 184 -0.96 -8.69 11.74
N ASP A 185 -0.81 -10.02 11.80
CA ASP A 185 -1.61 -10.92 12.64
C ASP A 185 -1.13 -10.98 14.10
N GLY A 186 -0.09 -10.23 14.47
CA GLY A 186 0.44 -10.18 15.84
C GLY A 186 1.07 -11.48 16.30
N HIS A 187 1.72 -12.23 15.40
CA HIS A 187 2.29 -13.53 15.74
C HIS A 187 3.66 -13.45 16.41
N PHE A 188 4.44 -12.39 16.17
CA PHE A 188 5.84 -12.30 16.60
C PHE A 188 6.09 -12.44 18.10
N PRO A 189 5.25 -11.88 19.03
CA PRO A 189 5.47 -12.09 20.46
C PRO A 189 5.42 -13.55 20.89
N ARG A 190 4.67 -14.41 20.18
CA ARG A 190 4.63 -15.86 20.45
C ARG A 190 5.92 -16.57 20.07
N TRP A 191 6.77 -15.92 19.28
CA TRP A 191 8.08 -16.41 18.83
C TRP A 191 9.23 -15.68 19.53
N GLY A 192 8.93 -14.90 20.57
CA GLY A 192 9.93 -14.18 21.35
C GLY A 192 10.55 -12.99 20.61
N VAL A 193 9.84 -12.41 19.64
CA VAL A 193 10.28 -11.21 18.91
C VAL A 193 9.42 -10.03 19.36
N GLU A 194 10.07 -9.08 20.01
CA GLU A 194 9.42 -7.85 20.46
C GLU A 194 9.20 -6.87 19.29
N GLU A 195 8.24 -5.96 19.42
CA GLU A 195 7.89 -4.99 18.37
C GLU A 195 9.11 -4.20 17.87
N ALA A 196 9.97 -3.77 18.79
CA ALA A 196 11.19 -3.02 18.45
C ALA A 196 12.22 -3.84 17.65
N GLU A 197 12.15 -5.16 17.67
CA GLU A 197 13.08 -6.07 17.01
C GLU A 197 12.60 -6.53 15.62
N VAL A 198 11.31 -6.30 15.29
CA VAL A 198 10.70 -6.86 14.08
C VAL A 198 11.41 -6.40 12.81
N GLU A 199 11.84 -5.15 12.72
CA GLU A 199 12.55 -4.64 11.53
C GLU A 199 13.92 -5.30 11.37
N GLN A 200 14.68 -5.44 12.45
CA GLN A 200 15.97 -6.14 12.43
C GLN A 200 15.80 -7.63 12.09
N MET A 201 14.73 -8.25 12.60
CA MET A 201 14.38 -9.63 12.26
C MET A 201 14.05 -9.77 10.77
N ALA A 202 13.32 -8.81 10.18
CA ALA A 202 13.04 -8.80 8.72
C ALA A 202 14.34 -8.78 7.91
N GLU A 203 15.29 -7.93 8.27
CA GLU A 203 16.61 -7.87 7.63
C GLU A 203 17.34 -9.22 7.75
N GLY A 204 17.44 -9.76 8.96
CA GLY A 204 18.14 -11.03 9.20
C GLY A 204 17.53 -12.21 8.46
N VAL A 205 16.21 -12.30 8.38
CA VAL A 205 15.50 -13.37 7.65
C VAL A 205 15.69 -13.24 6.13
N ILE A 206 15.66 -12.04 5.60
CA ILE A 206 15.94 -11.78 4.18
C ILE A 206 17.41 -12.08 3.87
N ASP A 207 18.35 -11.68 4.73
CA ASP A 207 19.78 -11.96 4.54
C ASP A 207 20.09 -13.46 4.61
N LEU A 208 19.42 -14.19 5.50
CA LEU A 208 19.50 -15.65 5.54
C LEU A 208 19.03 -16.28 4.23
N PHE A 209 17.92 -15.79 3.67
CA PHE A 209 17.43 -16.26 2.37
C PHE A 209 18.43 -15.97 1.25
N ILE A 210 18.93 -14.73 1.15
CA ILE A 210 19.93 -14.33 0.15
C ILE A 210 21.17 -15.20 0.24
N SER A 211 21.71 -15.41 1.46
CA SER A 211 22.87 -16.30 1.70
C SER A 211 22.60 -17.73 1.25
N GLY A 212 21.38 -18.23 1.49
CA GLY A 212 20.97 -19.58 1.10
C GLY A 212 20.92 -19.80 -0.40
N ILE A 213 20.57 -18.76 -1.19
CA ILE A 213 20.48 -18.85 -2.65
C ILE A 213 21.76 -18.46 -3.38
N SER A 214 22.68 -17.75 -2.69
CA SER A 214 23.94 -17.27 -3.26
C SER A 214 25.01 -18.35 -3.27
N LYS A 215 25.91 -18.32 -4.26
CA LYS A 215 27.16 -19.07 -4.20
C LYS A 215 28.11 -18.46 -3.17
N PRO A 216 29.03 -19.26 -2.62
CA PRO A 216 30.08 -18.78 -1.74
C PRO A 216 30.95 -17.73 -2.42
#